data_4861d0861fcdcce52475fca06afba3c9
#
_entry.id   4861d0861fcdcce52475fca06afba3c9
#
_cell.length_a   1.000
_cell.length_b   1.000
_cell.length_c   1.000
_cell.angle_alpha   90.00
_cell.angle_beta   90.00
_cell.angle_gamma   90.00
#
_symmetry.space_group_name_H-M   'P 1'
#
loop_
_entity.id
_entity.type
_entity.pdbx_description
1 polymer ?
#
loop_
_entity_poly.entity_id
_entity_poly.type
_entity_poly.pdbx_seq_one_letter_code
_entity_poly.pdbx_strand_id
1 'polypeptide(L)'
;MTRKPRSETPCRNLTADALILLLVVLCLLQSACRHGYAPKPKGYMRIDFPVKEYRLFDTAFPYSFEVPVYSRILPDTDANTEPYWINIGFPGFGGTIHISYKSVSGDLGRFTEDSRTLAYKHSIKADAIRETVYTNDSDRVYGLLYEIRGNAASSLQFYATDSTEHFIRGSLYFNVEPNKDSLAPVISFFKEDIVHLMETIRWK
;
A
#
# COMPACT_ATOMS: atom_id res chain seq x y z
N MET A 1 -75.96 -31.21 -57.16
CA MET A 1 -74.61 -31.74 -57.58
C MET A 1 -73.55 -30.79 -57.11
N THR A 2 -72.95 -31.03 -55.96
CA THR A 2 -71.93 -30.17 -55.35
C THR A 2 -70.62 -30.97 -55.28
N ARG A 3 -69.60 -30.57 -56.08
CA ARG A 3 -68.24 -31.15 -56.08
C ARG A 3 -67.44 -30.62 -54.87
N LYS A 4 -67.00 -31.53 -54.06
CA LYS A 4 -66.06 -31.32 -52.92
C LYS A 4 -64.64 -31.06 -53.45
N PRO A 5 -63.92 -30.04 -52.98
CA PRO A 5 -62.56 -29.86 -53.43
C PRO A 5 -61.63 -30.87 -52.76
N ARG A 6 -60.71 -31.40 -53.56
CA ARG A 6 -59.67 -32.37 -53.18
C ARG A 6 -58.54 -31.63 -52.48
N SER A 7 -58.25 -31.94 -51.23
CA SER A 7 -57.09 -31.41 -50.49
C SER A 7 -55.80 -32.05 -51.02
N GLU A 8 -54.99 -31.27 -51.70
CA GLU A 8 -53.61 -31.66 -52.02
C GLU A 8 -52.74 -31.47 -50.78
N THR A 9 -52.22 -32.55 -50.25
CA THR A 9 -51.17 -32.54 -49.21
C THR A 9 -49.86 -32.22 -49.91
N PRO A 10 -49.10 -31.16 -49.45
CA PRO A 10 -47.82 -30.87 -50.07
C PRO A 10 -46.83 -32.01 -49.76
N CYS A 11 -46.18 -32.55 -50.81
CA CYS A 11 -45.06 -33.46 -50.66
C CYS A 11 -43.93 -32.78 -49.89
N ARG A 12 -43.80 -33.15 -48.65
CA ARG A 12 -42.72 -32.68 -47.78
C ARG A 12 -41.42 -33.31 -48.23
N ASN A 13 -40.48 -32.55 -48.77
CA ASN A 13 -39.14 -33.01 -49.17
C ASN A 13 -38.32 -33.36 -47.94
N LEU A 14 -38.36 -34.60 -47.47
CA LEU A 14 -37.62 -35.12 -46.34
C LEU A 14 -36.11 -34.78 -46.40
N THR A 15 -35.57 -34.68 -47.57
CA THR A 15 -34.15 -34.32 -47.79
C THR A 15 -33.87 -32.84 -47.50
N ALA A 16 -34.81 -31.94 -47.84
CA ALA A 16 -34.65 -30.50 -47.55
C ALA A 16 -34.77 -30.19 -46.05
N ASP A 17 -35.75 -30.84 -45.40
CA ASP A 17 -35.93 -30.71 -43.93
C ASP A 17 -34.73 -31.25 -43.14
N ALA A 18 -34.12 -32.36 -43.58
CA ALA A 18 -32.93 -32.92 -42.98
C ALA A 18 -31.71 -32.02 -43.21
N LEU A 19 -31.57 -31.39 -44.36
CA LEU A 19 -30.48 -30.46 -44.65
C LEU A 19 -30.58 -29.19 -43.79
N ILE A 20 -31.79 -28.65 -43.59
CA ILE A 20 -32.04 -27.49 -42.74
C ILE A 20 -31.74 -27.81 -41.29
N LEU A 21 -32.13 -28.99 -40.80
CA LEU A 21 -31.83 -29.45 -39.46
C LEU A 21 -30.34 -29.57 -39.22
N LEU A 22 -29.59 -30.13 -40.18
CA LEU A 22 -28.14 -30.26 -40.12
C LEU A 22 -27.47 -28.88 -40.04
N LEU A 23 -27.93 -27.92 -40.84
CA LEU A 23 -27.39 -26.55 -40.85
C LEU A 23 -27.64 -25.81 -39.52
N VAL A 24 -28.82 -25.97 -38.95
CA VAL A 24 -29.15 -25.41 -37.61
C VAL A 24 -28.28 -26.01 -36.53
N VAL A 25 -28.06 -27.33 -36.53
CA VAL A 25 -27.17 -28.01 -35.57
C VAL A 25 -25.74 -27.53 -35.71
N LEU A 26 -25.25 -27.36 -36.95
CA LEU A 26 -23.91 -26.85 -37.26
C LEU A 26 -23.73 -25.40 -36.75
N CYS A 27 -24.73 -24.54 -36.92
CA CYS A 27 -24.73 -23.17 -36.39
C CYS A 27 -24.75 -23.13 -34.85
N LEU A 28 -25.49 -24.04 -34.19
CA LEU A 28 -25.51 -24.13 -32.74
C LEU A 28 -24.19 -24.61 -32.16
N LEU A 29 -23.50 -25.53 -32.86
CA LEU A 29 -22.16 -25.99 -32.44
C LEU A 29 -21.09 -24.90 -32.50
N GLN A 30 -21.21 -23.95 -33.42
CA GLN A 30 -20.29 -22.82 -33.52
C GLN A 30 -20.46 -21.77 -32.39
N SER A 31 -21.62 -21.73 -31.73
CA SER A 31 -21.88 -20.83 -30.65
C SER A 31 -21.28 -21.26 -29.31
N ALA A 32 -20.79 -22.51 -29.20
CA ALA A 32 -20.26 -23.09 -27.95
C ALA A 32 -18.83 -22.65 -27.59
N CYS A 33 -18.07 -22.07 -28.55
CA CYS A 33 -16.70 -21.61 -28.29
C CYS A 33 -16.66 -20.13 -27.87
N ARG A 34 -17.37 -19.75 -26.82
CA ARG A 34 -17.03 -18.52 -26.11
C ARG A 34 -15.85 -18.83 -25.18
N HIS A 35 -14.65 -18.64 -25.67
CA HIS A 35 -13.49 -18.50 -24.79
C HIS A 35 -13.75 -17.31 -23.88
N GLY A 36 -14.14 -17.58 -22.65
CA GLY A 36 -14.17 -16.57 -21.62
C GLY A 36 -12.75 -15.99 -21.51
N TYR A 37 -12.53 -14.78 -22.00
CA TYR A 37 -11.30 -14.05 -21.78
C TYR A 37 -11.21 -13.78 -20.27
N ALA A 38 -10.50 -14.64 -19.54
CA ALA A 38 -10.07 -14.34 -18.21
C ALA A 38 -8.94 -13.30 -18.31
N PRO A 39 -9.13 -12.06 -17.86
CA PRO A 39 -8.04 -11.09 -17.85
C PRO A 39 -6.88 -11.70 -17.07
N LYS A 40 -5.72 -11.83 -17.72
CA LYS A 40 -4.50 -12.28 -17.03
C LYS A 40 -4.26 -11.32 -15.87
N PRO A 41 -3.94 -11.83 -14.66
CA PRO A 41 -3.57 -10.96 -13.57
C PRO A 41 -2.43 -10.04 -14.06
N LYS A 42 -2.54 -8.73 -13.78
CA LYS A 42 -1.49 -7.77 -14.11
C LYS A 42 -0.22 -8.26 -13.39
N GLY A 43 0.80 -8.64 -14.14
CA GLY A 43 2.11 -8.93 -13.59
C GLY A 43 2.67 -7.65 -13.00
N TYR A 44 3.11 -7.68 -11.75
CA TYR A 44 3.89 -6.59 -11.17
C TYR A 44 5.26 -6.55 -11.84
N MET A 45 5.81 -5.36 -12.05
CA MET A 45 7.21 -5.23 -12.43
C MET A 45 8.07 -5.85 -11.31
N ARG A 46 9.06 -6.65 -11.67
CA ARG A 46 10.01 -7.20 -10.71
C ARG A 46 10.79 -6.04 -10.11
N ILE A 47 10.74 -5.91 -8.80
CA ILE A 47 11.54 -4.94 -8.05
C ILE A 47 12.65 -5.73 -7.38
N ASP A 48 13.90 -5.39 -7.69
CA ASP A 48 15.06 -5.97 -7.02
C ASP A 48 15.37 -5.10 -5.79
N PHE A 49 15.06 -5.63 -4.60
CA PHE A 49 15.33 -4.95 -3.34
C PHE A 49 16.78 -5.17 -2.91
N PRO A 50 17.45 -4.15 -2.35
CA PRO A 50 18.77 -4.30 -1.76
C PRO A 50 18.72 -5.22 -0.52
N VAL A 51 19.88 -5.77 -0.16
CA VAL A 51 20.04 -6.50 1.10
C VAL A 51 19.84 -5.54 2.27
N LYS A 52 19.19 -6.01 3.33
CA LYS A 52 18.99 -5.26 4.57
C LYS A 52 20.30 -5.18 5.33
N GLU A 53 20.94 -4.04 5.23
CA GLU A 53 22.13 -3.66 5.99
C GLU A 53 21.89 -2.28 6.58
N TYR A 54 22.33 -2.08 7.83
CA TYR A 54 22.04 -0.85 8.56
C TYR A 54 23.32 -0.18 9.02
N ARG A 55 23.27 1.13 9.22
CA ARG A 55 24.32 1.95 9.80
C ARG A 55 23.74 2.85 10.86
N LEU A 56 24.52 3.09 11.90
CA LEU A 56 24.14 3.97 12.99
C LEU A 56 24.08 5.44 12.51
N PHE A 57 22.98 6.11 12.79
CA PHE A 57 22.83 7.56 12.77
C PHE A 57 23.03 8.06 14.19
N ASP A 58 24.21 8.59 14.47
CA ASP A 58 24.58 9.14 15.77
C ASP A 58 25.28 10.49 15.57
N THR A 59 24.62 11.56 16.01
CA THR A 59 25.05 12.95 15.86
C THR A 59 24.82 13.69 17.19
N ALA A 60 24.98 15.02 17.20
CA ALA A 60 24.62 15.86 18.35
C ALA A 60 23.10 16.04 18.57
N PHE A 61 22.30 15.07 18.12
CA PHE A 61 20.85 15.07 18.30
C PHE A 61 20.47 14.39 19.62
N PRO A 62 19.31 14.69 20.20
CA PRO A 62 18.82 14.07 21.43
C PRO A 62 18.41 12.61 21.27
N TYR A 63 18.66 12.04 20.09
CA TYR A 63 18.37 10.66 19.75
C TYR A 63 19.41 10.10 18.78
N SER A 64 19.52 8.78 18.73
CA SER A 64 20.21 8.01 17.69
C SER A 64 19.38 6.81 17.31
N PHE A 65 19.62 6.26 16.12
CA PHE A 65 18.99 5.04 15.61
C PHE A 65 19.76 4.49 14.41
N GLU A 66 19.43 3.29 13.98
CA GLU A 66 19.99 2.72 12.76
C GLU A 66 19.12 3.00 11.53
N VAL A 67 19.79 3.25 10.40
CA VAL A 67 19.15 3.48 9.10
C VAL A 67 19.74 2.56 8.04
N PRO A 68 18.97 2.17 7.02
CA PRO A 68 19.49 1.36 5.92
C PRO A 68 20.68 2.05 5.21
N VAL A 69 21.70 1.28 4.84
CA VAL A 69 22.87 1.80 4.11
C VAL A 69 22.52 2.39 2.74
N TYR A 70 21.40 1.94 2.13
CA TYR A 70 20.87 2.47 0.87
C TYR A 70 20.02 3.75 1.05
N SER A 71 19.89 4.27 2.27
CA SER A 71 19.23 5.54 2.55
C SER A 71 20.20 6.72 2.57
N ARG A 72 19.65 7.93 2.44
CA ARG A 72 20.37 9.20 2.62
C ARG A 72 19.67 10.03 3.67
N ILE A 73 20.45 10.53 4.63
CA ILE A 73 19.96 11.50 5.62
C ILE A 73 20.11 12.89 5.01
N LEU A 74 19.03 13.64 4.99
CA LEU A 74 18.96 15.00 4.49
C LEU A 74 18.38 15.89 5.59
N PRO A 75 18.86 17.13 5.73
CA PRO A 75 18.20 18.09 6.62
C PRO A 75 16.78 18.33 6.09
N ASP A 76 15.86 18.57 7.00
CA ASP A 76 14.57 19.14 6.61
C ASP A 76 14.75 20.62 6.28
N THR A 77 14.22 21.07 5.14
CA THR A 77 14.38 22.44 4.63
C THR A 77 13.05 23.18 4.53
N ASP A 78 11.98 22.62 5.09
CA ASP A 78 10.68 23.28 5.10
C ASP A 78 10.71 24.56 5.97
N ALA A 79 9.88 25.55 5.62
CA ALA A 79 9.83 26.84 6.29
C ALA A 79 9.46 26.75 7.79
N ASN A 80 8.80 25.68 8.19
CA ASN A 80 8.37 25.42 9.58
C ASN A 80 9.22 24.34 10.28
N THR A 81 10.39 24.03 9.73
CA THR A 81 11.31 23.04 10.31
C THR A 81 11.77 23.48 11.70
N GLU A 82 11.70 22.56 12.65
CA GLU A 82 12.22 22.74 13.98
C GLU A 82 13.57 22.01 14.15
N PRO A 83 14.34 22.30 15.22
CA PRO A 83 15.59 21.61 15.49
C PRO A 83 15.42 20.08 15.52
N TYR A 84 16.43 19.36 15.00
CA TYR A 84 16.52 17.90 14.98
C TYR A 84 15.51 17.19 14.05
N TRP A 85 14.84 17.93 13.15
CA TRP A 85 14.05 17.33 12.08
C TRP A 85 14.95 16.92 10.92
N ILE A 86 14.71 15.74 10.36
CA ILE A 86 15.47 15.20 9.24
C ILE A 86 14.56 14.44 8.28
N ASN A 87 15.07 14.24 7.08
CA ASN A 87 14.46 13.41 6.05
C ASN A 87 15.37 12.22 5.74
N ILE A 88 14.82 10.99 5.78
CA ILE A 88 15.50 9.77 5.37
C ILE A 88 15.02 9.45 3.95
N GLY A 89 15.83 9.78 2.95
CA GLY A 89 15.49 9.59 1.54
C GLY A 89 15.95 8.24 1.02
N PHE A 90 15.16 7.66 0.11
CA PHE A 90 15.44 6.42 -0.61
C PHE A 90 15.41 6.67 -2.11
N PRO A 91 16.51 7.20 -2.71
CA PRO A 91 16.51 7.68 -4.10
C PRO A 91 16.11 6.60 -5.13
N GLY A 92 16.49 5.34 -4.88
CA GLY A 92 16.16 4.21 -5.77
C GLY A 92 14.67 3.86 -5.82
N PHE A 93 13.87 4.33 -4.85
CA PHE A 93 12.45 4.01 -4.69
C PHE A 93 11.55 5.25 -4.70
N GLY A 94 12.12 6.45 -4.80
CA GLY A 94 11.36 7.69 -4.72
C GLY A 94 10.62 7.87 -3.38
N GLY A 95 11.09 7.20 -2.32
CA GLY A 95 10.50 7.25 -0.99
C GLY A 95 11.25 8.19 -0.05
N THR A 96 10.55 8.77 0.92
CA THR A 96 11.15 9.59 1.98
C THR A 96 10.40 9.36 3.28
N ILE A 97 11.12 9.12 4.37
CA ILE A 97 10.59 9.17 5.73
C ILE A 97 10.92 10.54 6.30
N HIS A 98 9.89 11.33 6.59
CA HIS A 98 10.03 12.59 7.31
C HIS A 98 10.04 12.32 8.79
N ILE A 99 11.10 12.71 9.49
CA ILE A 99 11.27 12.57 10.94
C ILE A 99 11.16 13.95 11.58
N SER A 100 10.23 14.10 12.49
CA SER A 100 10.08 15.26 13.36
C SER A 100 10.38 14.90 14.81
N TYR A 101 10.99 15.81 15.53
CA TYR A 101 11.31 15.69 16.95
C TYR A 101 10.60 16.77 17.76
N LYS A 102 10.15 16.43 18.94
CA LYS A 102 9.62 17.36 19.94
C LYS A 102 10.19 17.02 21.33
N SER A 103 10.58 18.06 22.07
CA SER A 103 10.83 17.90 23.49
C SER A 103 9.49 17.86 24.23
N VAL A 104 9.32 16.87 25.10
CA VAL A 104 8.10 16.69 25.92
C VAL A 104 8.27 17.49 27.21
N SER A 105 7.24 18.23 27.59
CA SER A 105 7.18 19.01 28.83
C SER A 105 5.77 18.91 29.45
N GLY A 106 5.31 17.69 29.71
CA GLY A 106 3.97 17.42 30.23
C GLY A 106 2.86 17.43 29.19
N ASP A 107 3.19 17.56 27.90
CA ASP A 107 2.28 17.67 26.76
C ASP A 107 2.27 16.43 25.84
N LEU A 108 2.78 15.29 26.32
CA LEU A 108 2.84 14.04 25.58
C LEU A 108 1.46 13.65 25.00
N GLY A 109 0.39 13.79 25.79
CA GLY A 109 -0.97 13.48 25.34
C GLY A 109 -1.38 14.27 24.09
N ARG A 110 -0.93 15.53 23.96
CA ARG A 110 -1.16 16.34 22.77
C ARG A 110 -0.41 15.77 21.55
N PHE A 111 0.88 15.43 21.69
CA PHE A 111 1.67 14.89 20.59
C PHE A 111 1.18 13.52 20.09
N THR A 112 0.74 12.66 21.00
CA THR A 112 0.15 11.37 20.63
C THR A 112 -1.18 11.53 19.92
N GLU A 113 -2.06 12.44 20.36
CA GLU A 113 -3.34 12.73 19.72
C GLU A 113 -3.14 13.44 18.36
N ASP A 114 -2.19 14.37 18.26
CA ASP A 114 -1.81 14.99 16.98
C ASP A 114 -1.33 13.93 15.99
N SER A 115 -0.49 12.98 16.41
CA SER A 115 0.01 11.89 15.57
C SER A 115 -1.13 10.97 15.11
N ARG A 116 -2.04 10.64 16.01
CA ARG A 116 -3.25 9.88 15.69
C ARG A 116 -4.13 10.62 14.68
N THR A 117 -4.41 11.90 14.94
CA THR A 117 -5.21 12.75 14.04
C THR A 117 -4.59 12.83 12.65
N LEU A 118 -3.26 12.99 12.55
CA LEU A 118 -2.55 13.03 11.27
C LEU A 118 -2.63 11.69 10.52
N ALA A 119 -2.50 10.56 11.21
CA ALA A 119 -2.67 9.24 10.59
C ALA A 119 -4.11 9.04 10.08
N TYR A 120 -5.10 9.43 10.87
CA TYR A 120 -6.52 9.27 10.53
C TYR A 120 -7.04 10.28 9.49
N LYS A 121 -6.34 11.39 9.22
CA LYS A 121 -6.64 12.27 8.07
C LYS A 121 -6.58 11.52 6.73
N HIS A 122 -5.85 10.42 6.66
CA HIS A 122 -5.78 9.56 5.47
C HIS A 122 -6.96 8.59 5.33
N SER A 123 -7.85 8.50 6.33
CA SER A 123 -8.97 7.54 6.37
C SER A 123 -9.93 7.66 5.17
N ILE A 124 -10.08 8.85 4.57
CA ILE A 124 -10.94 9.08 3.40
C ILE A 124 -10.52 8.23 2.19
N LYS A 125 -9.21 7.94 2.04
CA LYS A 125 -8.64 7.15 0.94
C LYS A 125 -8.07 5.81 1.41
N ALA A 126 -8.21 5.50 2.69
CA ALA A 126 -7.74 4.25 3.29
C ALA A 126 -8.83 3.19 3.26
N ASP A 127 -8.44 1.96 2.92
CA ASP A 127 -9.31 0.78 3.06
C ASP A 127 -9.34 0.31 4.53
N ALA A 128 -8.23 0.47 5.25
CA ALA A 128 -8.08 0.13 6.67
C ALA A 128 -6.87 0.86 7.28
N ILE A 129 -6.91 1.12 8.58
CA ILE A 129 -5.78 1.56 9.39
C ILE A 129 -5.54 0.51 10.47
N ARG A 130 -4.32 -0.04 10.51
CA ARG A 130 -3.89 -0.96 11.54
C ARG A 130 -2.92 -0.23 12.46
N GLU A 131 -3.10 -0.38 13.75
CA GLU A 131 -2.21 0.12 14.79
C GLU A 131 -1.44 -1.06 15.41
N THR A 132 -0.13 -0.90 15.54
CA THR A 132 0.74 -1.88 16.21
C THR A 132 1.53 -1.16 17.28
N VAL A 133 1.31 -1.55 18.52
CA VAL A 133 2.04 -1.00 19.67
C VAL A 133 3.45 -1.56 19.69
N TYR A 134 4.42 -0.71 19.97
CA TYR A 134 5.81 -1.05 20.20
C TYR A 134 6.22 -0.67 21.62
N THR A 135 6.88 -1.60 22.32
CA THR A 135 7.36 -1.40 23.67
C THR A 135 8.74 -2.00 23.85
N ASN A 136 9.69 -1.20 24.30
CA ASN A 136 11.04 -1.63 24.68
C ASN A 136 11.40 -0.93 26.01
N ASP A 137 11.20 -1.63 27.11
CA ASP A 137 11.42 -1.10 28.44
C ASP A 137 12.90 -0.84 28.74
N SER A 138 13.80 -1.65 28.17
CA SER A 138 15.26 -1.52 28.39
C SER A 138 15.81 -0.20 27.90
N ASP A 139 15.30 0.29 26.77
CA ASP A 139 15.73 1.53 26.12
C ASP A 139 14.71 2.67 26.33
N ARG A 140 13.64 2.40 27.08
CA ARG A 140 12.53 3.33 27.32
C ARG A 140 11.94 3.86 26.00
N VAL A 141 11.67 2.97 25.05
CA VAL A 141 11.07 3.33 23.77
C VAL A 141 9.66 2.75 23.71
N TYR A 142 8.69 3.64 23.71
CA TYR A 142 7.26 3.34 23.63
C TYR A 142 6.67 4.01 22.39
N GLY A 143 5.93 3.28 21.57
CA GLY A 143 5.47 3.87 20.33
C GLY A 143 4.31 3.14 19.70
N LEU A 144 3.88 3.67 18.56
CA LEU A 144 2.81 3.13 17.76
C LEU A 144 3.18 3.23 16.28
N LEU A 145 2.99 2.14 15.55
CA LEU A 145 3.09 2.09 14.11
C LEU A 145 1.69 2.03 13.49
N TYR A 146 1.37 3.00 12.63
CA TYR A 146 0.16 3.05 11.82
C TYR A 146 0.45 2.51 10.42
N GLU A 147 -0.24 1.43 10.04
CA GLU A 147 -0.25 0.90 8.67
C GLU A 147 -1.55 1.34 8.00
N ILE A 148 -1.47 2.27 7.06
CA ILE A 148 -2.61 2.86 6.37
C ILE A 148 -2.72 2.19 5.00
N ARG A 149 -3.63 1.25 4.86
CA ARG A 149 -3.87 0.50 3.63
C ARG A 149 -4.80 1.26 2.71
N GLY A 150 -4.60 1.14 1.41
CA GLY A 150 -5.39 1.84 0.40
C GLY A 150 -4.56 2.84 -0.39
N ASN A 151 -5.22 3.79 -1.05
CA ASN A 151 -4.56 4.82 -1.86
C ASN A 151 -4.24 6.08 -1.03
N ALA A 152 -3.73 5.87 0.19
CA ALA A 152 -3.31 6.95 1.06
C ALA A 152 -1.95 7.52 0.63
N ALA A 153 -1.75 8.83 0.79
CA ALA A 153 -0.50 9.49 0.45
C ALA A 153 0.67 9.04 1.35
N SER A 154 0.39 8.68 2.61
CA SER A 154 1.36 8.11 3.54
C SER A 154 0.84 6.76 4.03
N SER A 155 1.53 5.69 3.70
CA SER A 155 1.10 4.32 4.02
C SER A 155 1.62 3.83 5.36
N LEU A 156 2.70 4.40 5.87
CA LEU A 156 3.32 4.06 7.15
C LEU A 156 3.60 5.35 7.91
N GLN A 157 3.12 5.42 9.15
CA GLN A 157 3.44 6.48 10.09
C GLN A 157 3.73 5.86 11.45
N PHE A 158 4.58 6.48 12.22
CA PHE A 158 4.86 6.03 13.58
C PHE A 158 5.18 7.19 14.50
N TYR A 159 5.11 6.93 15.78
CA TYR A 159 5.78 7.75 16.77
C TYR A 159 6.51 6.86 17.78
N ALA A 160 7.51 7.41 18.43
CA ALA A 160 8.23 6.82 19.54
C ALA A 160 8.55 7.89 20.59
N THR A 161 8.53 7.52 21.86
CA THR A 161 8.74 8.40 23.01
C THR A 161 9.36 7.64 24.16
N ASP A 162 10.08 8.34 25.05
CA ASP A 162 10.50 7.83 26.35
C ASP A 162 9.46 8.13 27.45
N SER A 163 8.32 8.71 27.07
CA SER A 163 7.20 9.15 27.90
C SER A 163 7.48 10.37 28.78
N THR A 164 8.68 10.94 28.76
CA THR A 164 9.07 12.03 29.69
C THR A 164 9.65 13.25 29.00
N GLU A 165 10.62 13.08 28.10
CA GLU A 165 11.40 14.19 27.52
C GLU A 165 11.45 14.18 26.00
N HIS A 166 11.29 13.01 25.38
CA HIS A 166 11.53 12.85 23.94
C HIS A 166 10.31 12.32 23.22
N PHE A 167 10.04 12.87 22.05
CA PHE A 167 9.02 12.43 21.14
C PHE A 167 9.51 12.54 19.69
N ILE A 168 9.51 11.43 18.96
CA ILE A 168 9.80 11.36 17.53
C ILE A 168 8.54 10.92 16.81
N ARG A 169 8.26 11.54 15.67
CA ARG A 169 7.25 11.08 14.71
C ARG A 169 7.87 10.89 13.34
N GLY A 170 7.54 9.79 12.68
CA GLY A 170 7.96 9.50 11.31
C GLY A 170 6.78 9.24 10.38
N SER A 171 6.92 9.63 9.11
CA SER A 171 5.88 9.40 8.09
C SER A 171 6.54 9.10 6.74
N LEU A 172 6.19 7.96 6.13
CA LEU A 172 6.69 7.55 4.82
C LEU A 172 5.81 8.11 3.71
N TYR A 173 6.43 8.82 2.76
CA TYR A 173 5.81 9.30 1.53
C TYR A 173 6.57 8.81 0.30
N PHE A 174 5.87 8.72 -0.84
CA PHE A 174 6.46 8.43 -2.14
C PHE A 174 6.19 9.58 -3.11
N ASN A 175 7.18 9.88 -3.97
CA ASN A 175 7.09 10.92 -5.02
C ASN A 175 6.31 10.42 -6.25
N VAL A 176 5.26 9.64 -6.03
CA VAL A 176 4.38 9.10 -7.07
C VAL A 176 2.93 9.16 -6.60
N GLU A 177 2.01 9.16 -7.54
CA GLU A 177 0.59 9.06 -7.20
C GLU A 177 0.31 7.76 -6.43
N PRO A 178 -0.42 7.82 -5.30
CA PRO A 178 -0.71 6.66 -4.49
C PRO A 178 -1.45 5.58 -5.28
N ASN A 179 -0.83 4.41 -5.38
CA ASN A 179 -1.41 3.21 -6.00
C ASN A 179 -1.06 2.01 -5.13
N LYS A 180 -2.06 1.53 -4.37
CA LYS A 180 -1.89 0.45 -3.39
C LYS A 180 -1.30 -0.82 -3.98
N ASP A 181 -1.71 -1.18 -5.20
CA ASP A 181 -1.28 -2.44 -5.82
C ASP A 181 0.19 -2.39 -6.25
N SER A 182 0.62 -1.26 -6.82
CA SER A 182 2.01 -1.09 -7.28
C SER A 182 2.98 -0.82 -6.14
N LEU A 183 2.53 -0.11 -5.09
CA LEU A 183 3.39 0.26 -3.96
C LEU A 183 3.44 -0.80 -2.86
N ALA A 184 2.51 -1.76 -2.82
CA ALA A 184 2.44 -2.75 -1.75
C ALA A 184 3.77 -3.48 -1.46
N PRO A 185 4.54 -3.97 -2.47
CA PRO A 185 5.82 -4.62 -2.21
C PRO A 185 6.86 -3.68 -1.58
N VAL A 186 6.89 -2.41 -2.05
CA VAL A 186 7.82 -1.38 -1.58
C VAL A 186 7.46 -0.94 -0.16
N ILE A 187 6.17 -0.77 0.13
CA ILE A 187 5.68 -0.44 1.47
C ILE A 187 6.03 -1.57 2.45
N SER A 188 5.82 -2.84 2.06
CA SER A 188 6.19 -3.99 2.90
C SER A 188 7.69 -4.02 3.19
N PHE A 189 8.51 -3.73 2.18
CA PHE A 189 9.96 -3.64 2.34
C PHE A 189 10.36 -2.55 3.33
N PHE A 190 9.85 -1.32 3.20
CA PHE A 190 10.17 -0.22 4.12
C PHE A 190 9.55 -0.34 5.50
N LYS A 191 8.48 -1.12 5.66
CA LYS A 191 7.93 -1.42 6.98
C LYS A 191 8.97 -2.08 7.88
N GLU A 192 9.76 -3.02 7.34
CA GLU A 192 10.83 -3.67 8.10
C GLU A 192 11.91 -2.66 8.53
N ASP A 193 12.26 -1.72 7.65
CA ASP A 193 13.23 -0.65 7.98
C ASP A 193 12.71 0.29 9.07
N ILE A 194 11.42 0.63 9.02
CA ILE A 194 10.79 1.47 10.04
C ILE A 194 10.73 0.75 11.39
N VAL A 195 10.39 -0.54 11.40
CA VAL A 195 10.40 -1.34 12.63
C VAL A 195 11.82 -1.40 13.20
N HIS A 196 12.83 -1.68 12.37
CA HIS A 196 14.23 -1.70 12.80
C HIS A 196 14.69 -0.33 13.35
N LEU A 197 14.30 0.76 12.69
CA LEU A 197 14.56 2.10 13.20
C LEU A 197 13.96 2.29 14.60
N MET A 198 12.70 1.90 14.81
CA MET A 198 12.03 2.01 16.12
C MET A 198 12.71 1.13 17.18
N GLU A 199 13.21 -0.05 16.81
CA GLU A 199 13.90 -0.99 17.71
C GLU A 199 15.28 -0.48 18.13
N THR A 200 15.90 0.34 17.33
CA THR A 200 17.27 0.84 17.54
C THR A 200 17.32 2.26 18.06
N ILE A 201 16.19 2.90 18.34
CA ILE A 201 16.15 4.23 18.97
C ILE A 201 16.86 4.20 20.32
N ARG A 202 17.72 5.20 20.54
CA ARG A 202 18.36 5.50 21.82
C ARG A 202 18.24 6.99 22.10
N TRP A 203 17.76 7.32 23.28
CA TRP A 203 17.67 8.69 23.76
C TRP A 203 18.99 9.14 24.41
N LYS A 204 19.27 10.45 24.39
CA LYS A 204 20.49 11.05 24.95
C LYS A 204 20.17 12.12 25.98
#